data_9861ea1ba16a3925999c7f94ce07623f
#
_entry.id   9861ea1ba16a3925999c7f94ce07623f
#
_cell.length_a   1.000
_cell.length_b   1.000
_cell.length_c   1.000
_cell.angle_alpha   90.00
_cell.angle_beta   90.00
_cell.angle_gamma   90.00
#
_symmetry.space_group_name_H-M   'P 1'
#
loop_
_entity.id
_entity.type
_entity.pdbx_description
1 polymer ?
#
loop_
_entity_poly.entity_id
_entity_poly.type
_entity_poly.pdbx_seq_one_letter_code
_entity_poly.pdbx_strand_id
1 'polypeptide(L)'
;MKKKYLVTGGSGFIGSALVKKLLNEGHSVRVFDNNSRGNLRRLESVIDQIEFVEGDIRDLAQVEDACKDIDAVCHLAFVNGTKFFYELPELVLEVGVKGMMNVLDACIAHSIDDLILASSSEVYQSPDEVPTSENVPLIVPDLQNPRYSYGGGKIISELLAINYGRSKIKRVVIFRPHNVYGPDMGWEHVVPEFVLKMDDLISTSTSQPIDFKIQGTGNETRAFIFIDDFVDGLFRVIDQGQHLNVYHIGTSNEIPLSELAEKIASIFNTQINLIPGDLAQGGTLRRCPDISKLRELGFDPQITLEEGLRISKKWYVENKNLKPSAAHST
;
A
#
# COMPACT_ATOMS: atom_id res chain seq x y z
N MET A 1 24.36 -5.89 -9.52
CA MET A 1 25.27 -5.86 -8.35
C MET A 1 24.47 -6.01 -7.08
N LYS A 2 24.98 -6.70 -6.06
CA LYS A 2 24.32 -6.76 -4.75
C LYS A 2 24.35 -5.37 -4.12
N LYS A 3 23.22 -4.93 -3.57
CA LYS A 3 23.06 -3.67 -2.83
C LYS A 3 22.58 -3.95 -1.42
N LYS A 4 22.85 -3.01 -0.50
CA LYS A 4 22.21 -2.97 0.81
C LYS A 4 21.10 -1.93 0.80
N TYR A 5 19.87 -2.37 1.01
CA TYR A 5 18.69 -1.53 1.01
C TYR A 5 18.28 -1.17 2.45
N LEU A 6 17.93 0.09 2.67
CA LEU A 6 17.11 0.50 3.81
C LEU A 6 15.64 0.50 3.38
N VAL A 7 14.79 -0.26 4.07
CA VAL A 7 13.35 -0.26 3.84
C VAL A 7 12.67 0.37 5.06
N THR A 8 12.25 1.62 4.95
CA THR A 8 11.43 2.25 5.98
C THR A 8 9.99 1.78 5.86
N GLY A 9 9.32 1.50 6.98
CA GLY A 9 8.00 0.87 6.96
C GLY A 9 8.08 -0.63 6.58
N GLY A 10 9.25 -1.26 6.80
CA GLY A 10 9.51 -2.62 6.32
C GLY A 10 8.78 -3.72 7.09
N SER A 11 8.23 -3.46 8.27
CA SER A 11 7.34 -4.42 8.98
C SER A 11 5.87 -4.26 8.59
N GLY A 12 5.54 -3.29 7.72
CA GLY A 12 4.22 -3.11 7.13
C GLY A 12 3.87 -4.19 6.10
N PHE A 13 2.64 -4.17 5.59
CA PHE A 13 2.16 -5.15 4.60
C PHE A 13 3.01 -5.19 3.33
N ILE A 14 3.11 -4.07 2.62
CA ILE A 14 3.93 -3.97 1.39
C ILE A 14 5.42 -4.07 1.72
N GLY A 15 5.86 -3.42 2.82
CA GLY A 15 7.26 -3.40 3.22
C GLY A 15 7.82 -4.79 3.48
N SER A 16 7.11 -5.63 4.22
CA SER A 16 7.55 -6.99 4.53
C SER A 16 7.62 -7.90 3.31
N ALA A 17 6.72 -7.73 2.36
CA ALA A 17 6.76 -8.44 1.09
C ALA A 17 7.96 -7.98 0.24
N LEU A 18 8.23 -6.66 0.18
CA LEU A 18 9.41 -6.12 -0.50
C LEU A 18 10.72 -6.61 0.14
N VAL A 19 10.80 -6.63 1.48
CA VAL A 19 11.97 -7.16 2.20
C VAL A 19 12.29 -8.59 1.78
N LYS A 20 11.28 -9.46 1.76
CA LYS A 20 11.43 -10.86 1.32
C LYS A 20 11.88 -10.95 -0.14
N LYS A 21 11.31 -10.13 -1.01
CA LYS A 21 11.69 -10.08 -2.43
C LYS A 21 13.14 -9.66 -2.61
N LEU A 22 13.58 -8.58 -1.95
CA LEU A 22 14.96 -8.10 -2.03
C LEU A 22 15.96 -9.15 -1.54
N LEU A 23 15.67 -9.87 -0.46
CA LEU A 23 16.49 -10.98 0.02
C LEU A 23 16.56 -12.12 -0.99
N ASN A 24 15.44 -12.51 -1.59
CA ASN A 24 15.38 -13.56 -2.62
C ASN A 24 16.17 -13.19 -3.88
N GLU A 25 16.27 -11.91 -4.22
CA GLU A 25 17.11 -11.38 -5.31
C GLU A 25 18.60 -11.23 -4.90
N GLY A 26 18.93 -11.64 -3.68
CA GLY A 26 20.31 -11.69 -3.17
C GLY A 26 20.85 -10.38 -2.64
N HIS A 27 19.99 -9.40 -2.35
CA HIS A 27 20.34 -8.15 -1.70
C HIS A 27 20.42 -8.30 -0.18
N SER A 28 21.08 -7.35 0.49
CA SER A 28 21.03 -7.21 1.95
C SER A 28 19.99 -6.16 2.32
N VAL A 29 19.30 -6.35 3.44
CA VAL A 29 18.21 -5.46 3.83
C VAL A 29 18.35 -5.04 5.29
N ARG A 30 18.29 -3.73 5.52
CA ARG A 30 18.00 -3.13 6.82
C ARG A 30 16.55 -2.66 6.81
N VAL A 31 15.78 -3.06 7.81
CA VAL A 31 14.41 -2.61 8.05
C VAL A 31 14.43 -1.53 9.12
N PHE A 32 13.75 -0.40 8.86
CA PHE A 32 13.53 0.67 9.83
C PHE A 32 12.04 0.91 10.02
N ASP A 33 11.52 0.62 11.20
CA ASP A 33 10.09 0.71 11.50
C ASP A 33 9.86 0.92 12.99
N ASN A 34 8.85 1.70 13.39
CA ASN A 34 8.47 1.87 14.78
C ASN A 34 7.37 0.90 15.23
N ASN A 35 6.97 -0.03 14.36
CA ASN A 35 5.91 -1.01 14.55
C ASN A 35 4.52 -0.43 14.94
N SER A 36 4.29 0.87 14.76
CA SER A 36 2.99 1.50 15.06
C SER A 36 1.86 0.97 14.18
N ARG A 37 2.18 0.61 12.92
CA ARG A 37 1.29 -0.02 11.92
C ARG A 37 1.87 -1.34 11.40
N GLY A 38 3.16 -1.52 11.55
CA GLY A 38 3.89 -2.73 11.23
C GLY A 38 3.69 -3.84 12.25
N ASN A 39 4.19 -5.03 11.92
CA ASN A 39 4.26 -6.15 12.85
C ASN A 39 5.38 -7.10 12.43
N LEU A 40 6.32 -7.34 13.34
CA LEU A 40 7.49 -8.21 13.12
C LEU A 40 7.10 -9.65 12.73
N ARG A 41 5.91 -10.12 13.10
CA ARG A 41 5.36 -11.41 12.64
C ARG A 41 5.47 -11.57 11.11
N ARG A 42 5.27 -10.48 10.34
CA ARG A 42 5.37 -10.50 8.88
C ARG A 42 6.78 -10.81 8.37
N LEU A 43 7.80 -10.57 9.20
CA LEU A 43 9.21 -10.79 8.88
C LEU A 43 9.80 -12.03 9.58
N GLU A 44 9.03 -12.77 10.37
CA GLU A 44 9.49 -13.90 11.17
C GLU A 44 10.29 -14.92 10.35
N SER A 45 9.82 -15.23 9.14
CA SER A 45 10.49 -16.19 8.25
C SER A 45 11.86 -15.74 7.72
N VAL A 46 12.23 -14.47 7.88
CA VAL A 46 13.48 -13.87 7.37
C VAL A 46 14.18 -13.02 8.43
N ILE A 47 13.78 -13.09 9.67
CA ILE A 47 14.28 -12.21 10.75
C ILE A 47 15.79 -12.32 10.94
N ASP A 48 16.35 -13.50 10.81
CA ASP A 48 17.79 -13.77 10.94
C ASP A 48 18.60 -13.33 9.69
N GLN A 49 17.94 -12.91 8.63
CA GLN A 49 18.56 -12.48 7.37
C GLN A 49 18.57 -10.97 7.18
N ILE A 50 17.94 -10.22 8.10
CA ILE A 50 17.81 -8.77 8.04
C ILE A 50 18.47 -8.08 9.23
N GLU A 51 18.79 -6.81 9.06
CA GLU A 51 19.07 -5.91 10.17
C GLU A 51 17.78 -5.16 10.52
N PHE A 52 17.17 -5.45 11.67
CA PHE A 52 16.01 -4.70 12.14
C PHE A 52 16.42 -3.58 13.09
N VAL A 53 16.01 -2.36 12.76
CA VAL A 53 16.22 -1.15 13.57
C VAL A 53 14.85 -0.58 13.91
N GLU A 54 14.49 -0.60 15.18
CA GLU A 54 13.29 0.07 15.67
C GLU A 54 13.53 1.56 15.79
N GLY A 55 12.65 2.38 15.15
CA GLY A 55 12.80 3.82 15.20
C GLY A 55 11.71 4.57 14.43
N ASP A 56 11.64 5.86 14.66
CA ASP A 56 10.64 6.76 14.07
C ASP A 56 11.27 7.67 13.00
N ILE A 57 10.71 7.68 11.79
CA ILE A 57 11.21 8.53 10.69
C ILE A 57 11.10 10.03 10.99
N ARG A 58 10.34 10.44 12.00
CA ARG A 58 10.27 11.83 12.46
C ARG A 58 11.50 12.27 13.26
N ASP A 59 12.33 11.34 13.70
CA ASP A 59 13.60 11.59 14.41
C ASP A 59 14.76 11.49 13.42
N LEU A 60 15.33 12.64 13.06
CA LEU A 60 16.43 12.72 12.09
C LEU A 60 17.65 11.89 12.50
N ALA A 61 18.02 11.91 13.79
CA ALA A 61 19.21 11.20 14.26
C ALA A 61 19.06 9.68 14.11
N GLN A 62 17.86 9.15 14.38
CA GLN A 62 17.57 7.72 14.18
C GLN A 62 17.58 7.36 12.69
N VAL A 63 17.07 8.23 11.82
CA VAL A 63 17.07 8.01 10.35
C VAL A 63 18.50 8.05 9.81
N GLU A 64 19.34 9.03 10.24
CA GLU A 64 20.75 9.09 9.85
C GLU A 64 21.52 7.84 10.30
N ASP A 65 21.27 7.35 11.51
CA ASP A 65 21.91 6.13 12.00
C ASP A 65 21.49 4.91 11.16
N ALA A 66 20.23 4.83 10.81
CA ALA A 66 19.70 3.77 9.94
C ALA A 66 20.23 3.85 8.50
N CYS A 67 20.67 5.01 8.02
CA CYS A 67 21.23 5.22 6.68
C CYS A 67 22.72 4.88 6.55
N LYS A 68 23.44 4.57 7.64
CA LYS A 68 24.85 4.20 7.57
C LYS A 68 25.08 2.96 6.74
N ASP A 69 26.03 2.99 5.82
CA ASP A 69 26.41 1.90 4.94
C ASP A 69 25.26 1.35 4.08
N ILE A 70 24.33 2.21 3.64
CA ILE A 70 23.20 1.89 2.77
C ILE A 70 23.48 2.38 1.34
N ASP A 71 23.18 1.54 0.35
CA ASP A 71 23.32 1.85 -1.07
C ASP A 71 22.04 2.48 -1.67
N ALA A 72 20.87 2.11 -1.15
CA ALA A 72 19.58 2.57 -1.65
C ALA A 72 18.51 2.60 -0.54
N VAL A 73 17.60 3.56 -0.60
CA VAL A 73 16.47 3.68 0.32
C VAL A 73 15.15 3.40 -0.41
N CYS A 74 14.37 2.44 0.11
CA CYS A 74 12.97 2.24 -0.22
C CYS A 74 12.13 2.89 0.90
N HIS A 75 11.59 4.09 0.65
CA HIS A 75 10.81 4.82 1.64
C HIS A 75 9.33 4.50 1.54
N LEU A 76 8.85 3.59 2.41
CA LEU A 76 7.45 3.15 2.46
C LEU A 76 6.74 3.58 3.75
N ALA A 77 7.47 4.00 4.78
CA ALA A 77 6.89 4.41 6.05
C ALA A 77 5.90 5.58 5.85
N PHE A 78 4.66 5.36 6.25
CA PHE A 78 3.57 6.35 6.23
C PHE A 78 2.41 5.86 7.09
N VAL A 79 1.60 6.77 7.63
CA VAL A 79 0.36 6.42 8.33
C VAL A 79 -0.78 6.33 7.32
N ASN A 80 -1.24 5.11 7.05
CA ASN A 80 -2.37 4.83 6.15
C ASN A 80 -3.55 4.27 6.94
N GLY A 81 -4.77 4.58 6.52
CA GLY A 81 -6.03 4.11 7.09
C GLY A 81 -7.00 5.26 7.29
N THR A 82 -8.24 5.10 6.78
CA THR A 82 -9.25 6.15 6.74
C THR A 82 -9.52 6.74 8.13
N LYS A 83 -9.52 5.91 9.18
CA LYS A 83 -9.69 6.35 10.57
C LYS A 83 -8.64 7.40 10.96
N PHE A 84 -7.36 7.15 10.67
CA PHE A 84 -6.27 8.07 11.00
C PHE A 84 -6.37 9.39 10.23
N PHE A 85 -6.89 9.38 9.01
CA PHE A 85 -7.06 10.60 8.23
C PHE A 85 -8.03 11.58 8.90
N TYR A 86 -9.07 11.05 9.55
CA TYR A 86 -10.08 11.87 10.25
C TYR A 86 -9.71 12.17 11.70
N GLU A 87 -9.14 11.21 12.42
CA GLU A 87 -8.90 11.34 13.86
C GLU A 87 -7.55 11.98 14.19
N LEU A 88 -6.52 11.74 13.35
CA LEU A 88 -5.14 12.16 13.59
C LEU A 88 -4.47 12.72 12.30
N PRO A 89 -5.09 13.71 11.61
CA PRO A 89 -4.56 14.23 10.34
C PRO A 89 -3.18 14.88 10.52
N GLU A 90 -2.89 15.48 11.68
CA GLU A 90 -1.58 16.04 12.00
C GLU A 90 -0.50 14.95 12.01
N LEU A 91 -0.77 13.81 12.65
CA LEU A 91 0.16 12.67 12.67
C LEU A 91 0.42 12.14 11.25
N VAL A 92 -0.60 12.06 10.40
CA VAL A 92 -0.47 11.65 9.01
C VAL A 92 0.50 12.57 8.25
N LEU A 93 0.37 13.90 8.45
CA LEU A 93 1.24 14.90 7.83
C LEU A 93 2.64 14.92 8.44
N GLU A 94 2.78 14.82 9.76
CA GLU A 94 4.08 14.76 10.41
C GLU A 94 4.90 13.57 9.92
N VAL A 95 4.33 12.37 9.93
CA VAL A 95 5.01 11.17 9.45
C VAL A 95 5.31 11.29 7.96
N GLY A 96 4.34 11.77 7.16
CA GLY A 96 4.48 11.86 5.71
C GLY A 96 5.46 12.93 5.25
N VAL A 97 5.38 14.14 5.80
CA VAL A 97 6.15 15.29 5.32
C VAL A 97 7.47 15.43 6.09
N LYS A 98 7.42 15.49 7.42
CA LYS A 98 8.64 15.60 8.24
C LYS A 98 9.51 14.35 8.08
N GLY A 99 8.88 13.15 8.10
CA GLY A 99 9.60 11.89 7.88
C GLY A 99 10.28 11.84 6.51
N MET A 100 9.59 12.29 5.45
CA MET A 100 10.19 12.39 4.11
C MET A 100 11.37 13.35 4.07
N MET A 101 11.29 14.53 4.73
CA MET A 101 12.39 15.47 4.83
C MET A 101 13.61 14.83 5.51
N ASN A 102 13.40 14.17 6.65
CA ASN A 102 14.48 13.49 7.36
C ASN A 102 15.16 12.41 6.52
N VAL A 103 14.38 11.65 5.75
CA VAL A 103 14.94 10.63 4.85
C VAL A 103 15.78 11.27 3.74
N LEU A 104 15.33 12.37 3.15
CA LEU A 104 16.09 13.10 2.14
C LEU A 104 17.40 13.68 2.71
N ASP A 105 17.34 14.29 3.90
CA ASP A 105 18.51 14.85 4.57
C ASP A 105 19.53 13.76 4.90
N ALA A 106 19.07 12.62 5.41
CA ALA A 106 19.92 11.46 5.67
C ALA A 106 20.53 10.86 4.39
N CYS A 107 19.76 10.77 3.30
CA CYS A 107 20.29 10.33 1.99
C CYS A 107 21.45 11.23 1.53
N ILE A 108 21.30 12.55 1.68
CA ILE A 108 22.35 13.52 1.31
C ILE A 108 23.56 13.37 2.23
N ALA A 109 23.34 13.32 3.55
CA ALA A 109 24.42 13.23 4.55
C ALA A 109 25.28 11.97 4.34
N HIS A 110 24.66 10.85 3.94
CA HIS A 110 25.33 9.58 3.71
C HIS A 110 25.64 9.29 2.25
N SER A 111 25.45 10.26 1.32
CA SER A 111 25.71 10.11 -0.11
C SER A 111 24.96 8.91 -0.73
N ILE A 112 23.72 8.67 -0.29
CA ILE A 112 22.86 7.64 -0.86
C ILE A 112 22.24 8.18 -2.14
N ASP A 113 22.61 7.58 -3.26
CA ASP A 113 22.28 8.08 -4.59
C ASP A 113 21.01 7.44 -5.20
N ASP A 114 20.35 6.53 -4.50
CA ASP A 114 19.20 5.76 -5.02
C ASP A 114 18.04 5.80 -4.01
N LEU A 115 16.96 6.50 -4.36
CA LEU A 115 15.75 6.65 -3.54
C LEU A 115 14.53 6.15 -4.30
N ILE A 116 13.82 5.21 -3.71
CA ILE A 116 12.55 4.69 -4.19
C ILE A 116 11.44 5.12 -3.24
N LEU A 117 10.52 5.97 -3.72
CA LEU A 117 9.45 6.53 -2.90
C LEU A 117 8.12 5.82 -3.16
N ALA A 118 7.48 5.33 -2.11
CA ALA A 118 6.10 4.89 -2.14
C ALA A 118 5.15 6.10 -2.06
N SER A 119 4.47 6.40 -3.17
CA SER A 119 3.32 7.30 -3.21
C SER A 119 2.00 6.52 -3.07
N SER A 120 0.92 6.96 -3.71
CA SER A 120 -0.40 6.31 -3.65
C SER A 120 -1.27 6.74 -4.83
N SER A 121 -2.24 5.92 -5.22
CA SER A 121 -3.33 6.33 -6.12
C SER A 121 -4.27 7.37 -5.49
N GLU A 122 -4.22 7.58 -4.18
CA GLU A 122 -4.98 8.63 -3.49
C GLU A 122 -4.56 10.06 -3.90
N VAL A 123 -3.41 10.25 -4.55
CA VAL A 123 -2.98 11.56 -5.08
C VAL A 123 -3.87 12.08 -6.20
N TYR A 124 -4.62 11.21 -6.87
CA TYR A 124 -5.55 11.59 -7.95
C TYR A 124 -6.96 11.93 -7.46
N GLN A 125 -7.36 11.43 -6.29
CA GLN A 125 -8.71 11.51 -5.77
C GLN A 125 -9.76 10.95 -6.75
N SER A 126 -10.43 11.81 -7.50
CA SER A 126 -11.40 11.44 -8.54
C SER A 126 -10.91 11.94 -9.89
N PRO A 127 -10.05 11.17 -10.60
CA PRO A 127 -9.51 11.59 -11.90
C PRO A 127 -10.60 11.60 -12.96
N ASP A 128 -10.52 12.57 -13.90
CA ASP A 128 -11.41 12.66 -15.04
C ASP A 128 -11.14 11.57 -16.10
N GLU A 129 -9.92 11.02 -16.11
CA GLU A 129 -9.48 9.98 -17.04
C GLU A 129 -9.33 8.64 -16.32
N VAL A 130 -10.00 7.60 -16.81
CA VAL A 130 -9.89 6.22 -16.32
C VAL A 130 -9.92 5.26 -17.53
N PRO A 131 -8.90 4.40 -17.75
CA PRO A 131 -7.72 4.18 -16.89
C PRO A 131 -6.86 5.43 -16.70
N THR A 132 -6.43 5.67 -15.44
CA THR A 132 -5.70 6.87 -15.04
C THR A 132 -4.21 6.71 -15.37
N SER A 133 -3.65 7.61 -16.18
CA SER A 133 -2.21 7.65 -16.47
C SER A 133 -1.41 8.39 -15.39
N GLU A 134 -0.09 8.20 -15.36
CA GLU A 134 0.79 8.89 -14.41
C GLU A 134 0.87 10.42 -14.65
N ASN A 135 0.42 10.90 -15.81
CA ASN A 135 0.46 12.31 -16.19
C ASN A 135 -0.77 13.10 -15.76
N VAL A 136 -1.80 12.44 -15.23
CA VAL A 136 -3.01 13.11 -14.73
C VAL A 136 -2.65 14.03 -13.56
N PRO A 137 -3.22 15.26 -13.48
CA PRO A 137 -2.97 16.18 -12.40
C PRO A 137 -3.28 15.59 -11.02
N LEU A 138 -2.44 15.91 -10.05
CA LEU A 138 -2.62 15.53 -8.64
C LEU A 138 -3.47 16.59 -7.95
N ILE A 139 -4.44 16.19 -7.13
CA ILE A 139 -5.47 17.10 -6.62
C ILE A 139 -5.64 16.94 -5.11
N VAL A 140 -5.74 18.08 -4.41
CA VAL A 140 -6.30 18.18 -3.06
C VAL A 140 -7.62 18.95 -3.19
N PRO A 141 -8.77 18.26 -3.17
CA PRO A 141 -10.06 18.91 -3.51
C PRO A 141 -10.54 19.93 -2.47
N ASP A 142 -10.28 19.67 -1.19
CA ASP A 142 -10.75 20.49 -0.08
C ASP A 142 -9.76 20.44 1.08
N LEU A 143 -9.16 21.57 1.42
CA LEU A 143 -8.18 21.68 2.52
C LEU A 143 -8.83 21.54 3.90
N GLN A 144 -10.13 21.76 4.03
CA GLN A 144 -10.84 21.65 5.29
C GLN A 144 -11.26 20.22 5.62
N ASN A 145 -11.31 19.33 4.63
CA ASN A 145 -11.63 17.93 4.86
C ASN A 145 -10.35 17.15 5.23
N PRO A 146 -10.23 16.67 6.48
CA PRO A 146 -9.03 15.98 6.98
C PRO A 146 -8.72 14.66 6.24
N ARG A 147 -9.71 14.10 5.52
CA ARG A 147 -9.51 12.94 4.63
C ARG A 147 -8.35 13.15 3.67
N TYR A 148 -8.14 14.37 3.21
CA TYR A 148 -7.11 14.67 2.19
C TYR A 148 -5.71 14.88 2.76
N SER A 149 -5.52 14.77 4.10
CA SER A 149 -4.19 14.82 4.73
C SER A 149 -3.24 13.76 4.15
N TYR A 150 -3.74 12.55 3.90
CA TYR A 150 -2.93 11.47 3.32
C TYR A 150 -2.55 11.76 1.87
N GLY A 151 -3.52 12.01 0.99
CA GLY A 151 -3.27 12.32 -0.42
C GLY A 151 -2.40 13.56 -0.58
N GLY A 152 -2.70 14.63 0.16
CA GLY A 152 -1.91 15.86 0.18
C GLY A 152 -0.47 15.63 0.67
N GLY A 153 -0.30 14.86 1.74
CA GLY A 153 1.03 14.47 2.24
C GLY A 153 1.84 13.67 1.20
N LYS A 154 1.20 12.76 0.46
CA LYS A 154 1.85 12.04 -0.64
C LYS A 154 2.23 12.95 -1.81
N ILE A 155 1.38 13.92 -2.18
CA ILE A 155 1.71 14.93 -3.19
C ILE A 155 2.94 15.74 -2.77
N ILE A 156 3.00 16.19 -1.52
CA ILE A 156 4.16 16.91 -0.98
C ILE A 156 5.41 16.02 -1.02
N SER A 157 5.30 14.74 -0.63
CA SER A 157 6.42 13.79 -0.68
C SER A 157 6.96 13.59 -2.09
N GLU A 158 6.09 13.51 -3.12
CA GLU A 158 6.51 13.45 -4.52
C GLU A 158 7.22 14.72 -4.97
N LEU A 159 6.67 15.90 -4.61
CA LEU A 159 7.31 17.20 -4.93
C LEU A 159 8.70 17.31 -4.30
N LEU A 160 8.86 16.89 -3.05
CA LEU A 160 10.15 16.85 -2.38
C LEU A 160 11.11 15.90 -3.10
N ALA A 161 10.69 14.64 -3.34
CA ALA A 161 11.53 13.64 -4.00
C ALA A 161 12.02 14.09 -5.38
N ILE A 162 11.12 14.61 -6.21
CA ILE A 162 11.46 15.12 -7.56
C ILE A 162 12.45 16.28 -7.51
N ASN A 163 12.21 17.27 -6.62
CA ASN A 163 13.07 18.46 -6.60
C ASN A 163 14.44 18.18 -5.97
N TYR A 164 14.53 17.32 -4.96
CA TYR A 164 15.82 16.85 -4.43
C TYR A 164 16.56 15.96 -5.46
N GLY A 165 15.84 15.14 -6.20
CA GLY A 165 16.39 14.31 -7.27
C GLY A 165 17.03 15.13 -8.41
N ARG A 166 16.55 16.36 -8.67
CA ARG A 166 17.12 17.21 -9.72
C ARG A 166 18.57 17.62 -9.47
N SER A 167 19.02 17.64 -8.22
CA SER A 167 20.33 18.22 -7.89
C SER A 167 21.09 17.53 -6.75
N LYS A 168 20.45 16.68 -5.96
CA LYS A 168 21.03 16.14 -4.73
C LYS A 168 21.12 14.60 -4.72
N ILE A 169 20.23 13.90 -5.38
CA ILE A 169 20.15 12.43 -5.40
C ILE A 169 20.19 11.97 -6.87
N LYS A 170 21.11 11.06 -7.22
CA LYS A 170 21.35 10.68 -8.62
C LYS A 170 20.19 9.93 -9.25
N ARG A 171 19.47 9.12 -8.48
CA ARG A 171 18.31 8.38 -8.94
C ARG A 171 17.18 8.46 -7.91
N VAL A 172 16.06 9.01 -8.34
CA VAL A 172 14.79 9.01 -7.61
C VAL A 172 13.74 8.36 -8.49
N VAL A 173 13.06 7.36 -7.96
CA VAL A 173 11.95 6.67 -8.64
C VAL A 173 10.75 6.67 -7.70
N ILE A 174 9.57 6.95 -8.24
CA ILE A 174 8.33 7.00 -7.48
C ILE A 174 7.40 5.89 -7.99
N PHE A 175 6.75 5.19 -7.08
CA PHE A 175 5.69 4.28 -7.45
C PHE A 175 4.38 4.62 -6.75
N ARG A 176 3.25 4.45 -7.46
CA ARG A 176 1.89 4.66 -6.94
C ARG A 176 1.16 3.32 -6.88
N PRO A 177 1.01 2.73 -5.69
CA PRO A 177 0.21 1.51 -5.49
C PRO A 177 -1.26 1.71 -5.84
N HIS A 178 -1.88 0.72 -6.48
CA HIS A 178 -3.31 0.67 -6.76
C HIS A 178 -3.94 -0.59 -6.17
N ASN A 179 -4.79 -0.44 -5.15
CA ASN A 179 -5.63 -1.47 -4.52
C ASN A 179 -4.94 -2.83 -4.32
N VAL A 180 -3.77 -2.79 -3.67
CA VAL A 180 -3.01 -4.00 -3.33
C VAL A 180 -3.77 -4.79 -2.27
N TYR A 181 -3.90 -6.10 -2.45
CA TYR A 181 -4.55 -6.97 -1.49
C TYR A 181 -3.77 -8.28 -1.31
N GLY A 182 -4.05 -8.99 -0.21
CA GLY A 182 -3.42 -10.27 0.10
C GLY A 182 -3.53 -10.62 1.58
N PRO A 183 -2.90 -11.72 2.02
CA PRO A 183 -2.81 -12.12 3.42
C PRO A 183 -2.18 -11.02 4.28
N ASP A 184 -2.75 -10.78 5.46
CA ASP A 184 -2.20 -9.84 6.47
C ASP A 184 -2.07 -8.38 6.01
N MET A 185 -2.92 -7.92 5.08
CA MET A 185 -2.90 -6.53 4.60
C MET A 185 -3.47 -5.50 5.59
N GLY A 186 -4.00 -5.94 6.70
CA GLY A 186 -4.79 -5.16 7.65
C GLY A 186 -6.25 -5.61 7.64
N TRP A 187 -7.09 -5.00 8.50
CA TRP A 187 -8.44 -5.49 8.78
C TRP A 187 -9.55 -4.57 8.26
N GLU A 188 -9.19 -3.33 7.94
CA GLU A 188 -10.12 -2.23 7.59
C GLU A 188 -10.10 -1.91 6.08
N HIS A 189 -9.87 -2.90 5.23
CA HIS A 189 -9.91 -2.80 3.77
C HIS A 189 -10.99 -3.71 3.20
N VAL A 190 -11.50 -3.38 2.02
CA VAL A 190 -12.69 -4.03 1.44
C VAL A 190 -12.56 -5.56 1.34
N VAL A 191 -11.39 -6.10 0.93
CA VAL A 191 -11.22 -7.56 0.79
C VAL A 191 -11.30 -8.28 2.14
N PRO A 192 -10.47 -7.94 3.17
CA PRO A 192 -10.60 -8.57 4.48
C PRO A 192 -11.96 -8.32 5.14
N GLU A 193 -12.53 -7.12 4.99
CA GLU A 193 -13.85 -6.80 5.52
C GLU A 193 -14.93 -7.72 4.93
N PHE A 194 -14.97 -7.88 3.61
CA PHE A 194 -15.96 -8.74 2.94
C PHE A 194 -15.74 -10.21 3.29
N VAL A 195 -14.49 -10.68 3.34
CA VAL A 195 -14.15 -12.07 3.73
C VAL A 195 -14.63 -12.38 5.14
N LEU A 196 -14.28 -11.52 6.11
CA LEU A 196 -14.66 -11.76 7.51
C LEU A 196 -16.17 -11.66 7.72
N LYS A 197 -16.80 -10.67 7.10
CA LYS A 197 -18.26 -10.51 7.14
C LYS A 197 -18.97 -11.72 6.55
N MET A 198 -18.48 -12.25 5.43
CA MET A 198 -19.05 -13.45 4.80
C MET A 198 -18.93 -14.66 5.74
N ASP A 199 -17.77 -14.87 6.33
CA ASP A 199 -17.53 -15.97 7.25
C ASP A 199 -18.42 -15.90 8.51
N ASP A 200 -18.62 -14.71 9.05
CA ASP A 200 -19.52 -14.47 10.19
C ASP A 200 -20.99 -14.69 9.80
N LEU A 201 -21.42 -14.21 8.62
CA LEU A 201 -22.80 -14.39 8.16
C LEU A 201 -23.14 -15.86 7.86
N ILE A 202 -22.22 -16.63 7.29
CA ILE A 202 -22.41 -18.06 7.03
C ILE A 202 -22.60 -18.83 8.35
N SER A 203 -21.86 -18.45 9.39
CA SER A 203 -21.95 -19.11 10.68
C SER A 203 -23.25 -18.78 11.45
N THR A 204 -23.93 -17.70 11.11
CA THR A 204 -25.11 -17.17 11.83
C THR A 204 -26.41 -17.25 11.03
N SER A 205 -26.35 -17.29 9.70
CA SER A 205 -27.54 -17.28 8.85
C SER A 205 -28.13 -18.68 8.66
N THR A 206 -29.44 -18.76 8.73
CA THR A 206 -30.23 -19.99 8.45
C THR A 206 -30.90 -19.97 7.08
N SER A 207 -30.78 -18.85 6.33
CA SER A 207 -31.41 -18.65 5.03
C SER A 207 -30.42 -18.52 3.88
N GLN A 208 -30.85 -18.91 2.68
CA GLN A 208 -30.12 -18.69 1.40
C GLN A 208 -31.09 -18.06 0.40
N PRO A 209 -30.65 -17.05 -0.39
CA PRO A 209 -29.36 -16.38 -0.36
C PRO A 209 -29.14 -15.57 0.93
N ILE A 210 -27.87 -15.31 1.30
CA ILE A 210 -27.52 -14.53 2.49
C ILE A 210 -27.58 -13.03 2.18
N ASP A 211 -28.26 -12.27 3.02
CA ASP A 211 -28.29 -10.80 2.92
C ASP A 211 -26.91 -10.23 3.23
N PHE A 212 -26.27 -9.64 2.21
CA PHE A 212 -24.93 -9.06 2.31
C PHE A 212 -24.96 -7.56 2.11
N LYS A 213 -24.98 -6.80 3.19
CA LYS A 213 -24.99 -5.34 3.16
C LYS A 213 -23.60 -4.80 2.90
N ILE A 214 -23.46 -3.87 1.96
CA ILE A 214 -22.20 -3.17 1.66
C ILE A 214 -22.32 -1.68 1.93
N GLN A 215 -21.17 -1.00 2.09
CA GLN A 215 -21.10 0.45 2.02
C GLN A 215 -21.03 0.85 0.55
N GLY A 216 -21.80 1.87 0.15
CA GLY A 216 -21.91 2.31 -1.25
C GLY A 216 -22.94 1.51 -2.06
N THR A 217 -23.04 1.84 -3.34
CA THR A 217 -24.02 1.26 -4.25
C THR A 217 -23.64 -0.13 -4.77
N GLY A 218 -22.36 -0.47 -4.68
CA GLY A 218 -21.77 -1.65 -5.30
C GLY A 218 -21.31 -1.43 -6.74
N ASN A 219 -21.62 -0.29 -7.34
CA ASN A 219 -21.18 0.08 -8.69
C ASN A 219 -19.80 0.76 -8.70
N GLU A 220 -19.28 1.10 -7.52
CA GLU A 220 -17.90 1.61 -7.41
C GLU A 220 -16.92 0.56 -7.88
N THR A 221 -15.99 0.96 -8.77
CA THR A 221 -15.10 0.00 -9.40
C THR A 221 -13.66 0.13 -8.91
N ARG A 222 -12.96 -1.01 -8.83
CA ARG A 222 -11.54 -1.09 -8.44
C ARG A 222 -10.82 -2.11 -9.30
N ALA A 223 -9.55 -1.84 -9.58
CA ALA A 223 -8.62 -2.82 -10.14
C ALA A 223 -7.72 -3.33 -9.00
N PHE A 224 -7.84 -4.60 -8.65
CA PHE A 224 -7.15 -5.23 -7.53
C PHE A 224 -5.89 -5.96 -8.00
N ILE A 225 -4.76 -5.77 -7.31
CA ILE A 225 -3.53 -6.52 -7.54
C ILE A 225 -3.14 -7.31 -6.30
N PHE A 226 -2.82 -8.60 -6.49
CA PHE A 226 -2.33 -9.44 -5.40
C PHE A 226 -0.91 -9.05 -4.98
N ILE A 227 -0.58 -9.20 -3.69
CA ILE A 227 0.68 -8.70 -3.12
C ILE A 227 1.93 -9.27 -3.81
N ASP A 228 1.93 -10.52 -4.23
CA ASP A 228 3.09 -11.14 -4.87
C ASP A 228 3.33 -10.52 -6.25
N ASP A 229 2.29 -10.35 -7.09
CA ASP A 229 2.40 -9.63 -8.35
C ASP A 229 2.80 -8.17 -8.14
N PHE A 230 2.22 -7.52 -7.11
CA PHE A 230 2.59 -6.15 -6.77
C PHE A 230 4.08 -6.02 -6.47
N VAL A 231 4.63 -6.92 -5.67
CA VAL A 231 6.05 -6.88 -5.29
C VAL A 231 6.97 -7.22 -6.46
N ASP A 232 6.56 -8.10 -7.36
CA ASP A 232 7.28 -8.35 -8.62
C ASP A 232 7.31 -7.10 -9.51
N GLY A 233 6.19 -6.40 -9.65
CA GLY A 233 6.12 -5.12 -10.34
C GLY A 233 6.98 -4.04 -9.67
N LEU A 234 6.93 -3.95 -8.33
CA LEU A 234 7.76 -3.02 -7.57
C LEU A 234 9.25 -3.32 -7.74
N PHE A 235 9.65 -4.59 -7.73
CA PHE A 235 11.06 -4.95 -7.95
C PHE A 235 11.54 -4.55 -9.34
N ARG A 236 10.70 -4.69 -10.39
CA ARG A 236 11.05 -4.18 -11.74
C ARG A 236 11.24 -2.67 -11.76
N VAL A 237 10.39 -1.92 -11.04
CA VAL A 237 10.55 -0.47 -10.88
C VAL A 237 11.83 -0.12 -10.11
N ILE A 238 12.19 -0.88 -9.08
CA ILE A 238 13.44 -0.71 -8.33
C ILE A 238 14.66 -0.97 -9.23
N ASP A 239 14.63 -2.03 -10.04
CA ASP A 239 15.76 -2.46 -10.87
C ASP A 239 15.91 -1.58 -12.14
N GLN A 240 14.82 -1.29 -12.82
CA GLN A 240 14.81 -0.69 -14.18
C GLN A 240 14.19 0.69 -14.26
N GLY A 241 13.51 1.16 -13.20
CA GLY A 241 12.82 2.44 -13.20
C GLY A 241 13.78 3.60 -13.45
N GLN A 242 13.38 4.52 -14.30
CA GLN A 242 14.21 5.66 -14.72
C GLN A 242 14.16 6.79 -13.68
N HIS A 243 15.24 7.55 -13.60
CA HIS A 243 15.35 8.71 -12.72
C HIS A 243 14.23 9.74 -13.00
N LEU A 244 13.66 10.27 -11.91
CA LEU A 244 12.53 11.23 -11.90
C LEU A 244 11.25 10.72 -12.58
N ASN A 245 11.11 9.40 -12.71
CA ASN A 245 9.90 8.81 -13.25
C ASN A 245 8.97 8.28 -12.15
N VAL A 246 7.68 8.28 -12.51
CA VAL A 246 6.60 7.73 -11.70
C VAL A 246 6.03 6.50 -12.41
N TYR A 247 5.71 5.46 -11.66
CA TYR A 247 5.14 4.22 -12.17
C TYR A 247 3.91 3.80 -11.37
N HIS A 248 2.82 3.49 -12.05
CA HIS A 248 1.71 2.79 -11.43
C HIS A 248 2.05 1.32 -11.23
N ILE A 249 1.71 0.78 -10.05
CA ILE A 249 1.77 -0.66 -9.82
C ILE A 249 0.36 -1.14 -9.45
N GLY A 250 -0.23 -1.91 -10.36
CA GLY A 250 -1.61 -2.36 -10.28
C GLY A 250 -1.94 -3.29 -11.43
N THR A 251 -3.23 -3.50 -11.66
CA THR A 251 -3.77 -4.21 -12.83
C THR A 251 -4.74 -3.29 -13.58
N SER A 252 -5.02 -3.63 -14.84
CA SER A 252 -6.05 -2.97 -15.64
C SER A 252 -7.43 -3.65 -15.56
N ASN A 253 -7.56 -4.72 -14.76
CA ASN A 253 -8.80 -5.47 -14.61
C ASN A 253 -9.69 -4.80 -13.57
N GLU A 254 -10.53 -3.89 -14.01
CA GLU A 254 -11.47 -3.15 -13.18
C GLU A 254 -12.76 -3.95 -12.98
N ILE A 255 -13.19 -4.12 -11.73
CA ILE A 255 -14.46 -4.78 -11.38
C ILE A 255 -15.28 -3.92 -10.41
N PRO A 256 -16.63 -3.99 -10.45
CA PRO A 256 -17.48 -3.38 -9.44
C PRO A 256 -17.37 -4.10 -8.08
N LEU A 257 -17.62 -3.37 -6.99
CA LEU A 257 -17.60 -3.95 -5.62
C LEU A 257 -18.70 -4.99 -5.41
N SER A 258 -19.82 -4.90 -6.17
CA SER A 258 -20.84 -5.95 -6.21
C SER A 258 -20.27 -7.27 -6.74
N GLU A 259 -19.52 -7.24 -7.84
CA GLU A 259 -18.86 -8.43 -8.38
C GLU A 259 -17.80 -8.99 -7.42
N LEU A 260 -17.04 -8.12 -6.73
CA LEU A 260 -16.12 -8.58 -5.68
C LEU A 260 -16.85 -9.35 -4.57
N ALA A 261 -18.00 -8.85 -4.11
CA ALA A 261 -18.80 -9.52 -3.10
C ALA A 261 -19.33 -10.88 -3.58
N GLU A 262 -19.80 -10.95 -4.82
CA GLU A 262 -20.26 -12.22 -5.45
C GLU A 262 -19.11 -13.23 -5.60
N LYS A 263 -17.92 -12.79 -6.03
CA LYS A 263 -16.73 -13.67 -6.10
C LYS A 263 -16.33 -14.18 -4.72
N ILE A 264 -16.39 -13.33 -3.68
CA ILE A 264 -16.13 -13.76 -2.31
C ILE A 264 -17.19 -14.76 -1.86
N ALA A 265 -18.47 -14.52 -2.10
CA ALA A 265 -19.53 -15.49 -1.80
C ALA A 265 -19.29 -16.84 -2.51
N SER A 266 -18.91 -16.81 -3.77
CA SER A 266 -18.61 -18.02 -4.56
C SER A 266 -17.47 -18.85 -3.94
N ILE A 267 -16.38 -18.24 -3.46
CA ILE A 267 -15.30 -18.99 -2.82
C ILE A 267 -15.68 -19.55 -1.43
N PHE A 268 -16.78 -19.08 -0.85
CA PHE A 268 -17.41 -19.66 0.33
C PHE A 268 -18.52 -20.69 -0.01
N ASN A 269 -18.73 -20.97 -1.30
CA ASN A 269 -19.79 -21.86 -1.81
C ASN A 269 -21.20 -21.42 -1.37
N THR A 270 -21.45 -20.10 -1.37
CA THR A 270 -22.75 -19.53 -1.00
C THR A 270 -23.23 -18.50 -2.03
N GLN A 271 -24.51 -18.12 -1.92
CA GLN A 271 -25.11 -17.05 -2.71
C GLN A 271 -25.52 -15.90 -1.80
N ILE A 272 -25.47 -14.69 -2.33
CA ILE A 272 -25.82 -13.48 -1.59
C ILE A 272 -26.95 -12.71 -2.28
N ASN A 273 -27.75 -12.03 -1.45
CA ASN A 273 -28.59 -10.91 -1.82
C ASN A 273 -27.86 -9.64 -1.43
N LEU A 274 -27.30 -8.92 -2.40
CA LEU A 274 -26.54 -7.70 -2.15
C LEU A 274 -27.48 -6.57 -1.73
N ILE A 275 -27.21 -5.96 -0.58
CA ILE A 275 -27.95 -4.80 -0.06
C ILE A 275 -27.04 -3.58 -0.11
N PRO A 276 -27.29 -2.63 -1.04
CA PRO A 276 -26.56 -1.37 -1.10
C PRO A 276 -26.76 -0.52 0.15
N GLY A 277 -25.75 0.28 0.49
CA GLY A 277 -25.79 1.26 1.54
C GLY A 277 -25.43 2.66 1.02
N ASP A 278 -25.21 3.59 1.95
CA ASP A 278 -24.83 4.96 1.60
C ASP A 278 -23.36 5.04 1.15
N LEU A 279 -23.10 5.90 0.17
CA LEU A 279 -21.75 6.25 -0.25
C LEU A 279 -20.99 6.99 0.85
N ALA A 280 -19.74 6.60 1.07
CA ALA A 280 -18.86 7.39 1.93
C ALA A 280 -18.59 8.76 1.30
N GLN A 281 -18.70 9.83 2.09
CA GLN A 281 -18.39 11.18 1.62
C GLN A 281 -16.94 11.27 1.15
N GLY A 282 -16.72 11.73 -0.09
CA GLY A 282 -15.38 11.79 -0.71
C GLY A 282 -14.86 10.44 -1.21
N GLY A 283 -15.70 9.40 -1.30
CA GLY A 283 -15.34 8.13 -1.91
C GLY A 283 -15.11 8.26 -3.41
N THR A 284 -14.04 7.64 -3.93
CA THR A 284 -13.75 7.60 -5.38
C THR A 284 -14.66 6.57 -6.05
N LEU A 285 -15.37 6.98 -7.11
CA LEU A 285 -16.28 6.07 -7.85
C LEU A 285 -15.51 5.02 -8.66
N ARG A 286 -14.49 5.46 -9.41
CA ARG A 286 -13.68 4.58 -10.26
C ARG A 286 -12.19 4.72 -9.92
N ARG A 287 -11.48 3.59 -9.84
CA ARG A 287 -10.03 3.57 -9.63
C ARG A 287 -9.40 2.42 -10.40
N CYS A 288 -8.90 2.74 -11.58
CA CYS A 288 -8.18 1.81 -12.45
C CYS A 288 -6.96 2.52 -13.06
N PRO A 289 -5.73 2.02 -12.83
CA PRO A 289 -4.52 2.61 -13.41
C PRO A 289 -4.34 2.22 -14.88
N ASP A 290 -3.73 3.11 -15.65
CA ASP A 290 -2.96 2.71 -16.81
C ASP A 290 -1.61 2.17 -16.29
N ILE A 291 -1.25 0.95 -16.68
CA ILE A 291 0.00 0.27 -16.29
C ILE A 291 0.95 0.08 -17.48
N SER A 292 0.76 0.82 -18.57
CA SER A 292 1.56 0.66 -19.80
C SER A 292 3.05 0.86 -19.53
N LYS A 293 3.43 1.87 -18.74
CA LYS A 293 4.83 2.09 -18.33
C LYS A 293 5.42 0.93 -17.52
N LEU A 294 4.64 0.29 -16.66
CA LEU A 294 5.09 -0.88 -15.92
C LEU A 294 5.25 -2.10 -16.83
N ARG A 295 4.34 -2.25 -17.81
CA ARG A 295 4.45 -3.31 -18.84
C ARG A 295 5.68 -3.17 -19.70
N GLU A 296 6.12 -1.95 -20.02
CA GLU A 296 7.38 -1.71 -20.73
C GLU A 296 8.61 -2.23 -19.96
N LEU A 297 8.53 -2.35 -18.62
CA LEU A 297 9.53 -3.00 -17.78
C LEU A 297 9.35 -4.55 -17.73
N GLY A 298 8.52 -5.11 -18.60
CA GLY A 298 8.25 -6.55 -18.68
C GLY A 298 7.33 -7.11 -17.59
N PHE A 299 6.53 -6.25 -16.93
CA PHE A 299 5.56 -6.71 -15.93
C PHE A 299 4.31 -7.29 -16.59
N ASP A 300 3.89 -8.45 -16.07
CA ASP A 300 2.61 -9.06 -16.41
C ASP A 300 2.09 -9.80 -15.16
N PRO A 301 0.92 -9.40 -14.59
CA PRO A 301 0.39 -10.02 -13.40
C PRO A 301 -0.02 -11.48 -13.67
N GLN A 302 0.36 -12.39 -12.77
CA GLN A 302 0.18 -13.83 -12.93
C GLN A 302 -0.97 -14.39 -12.08
N ILE A 303 -1.30 -13.72 -10.96
CA ILE A 303 -2.28 -14.23 -10.01
C ILE A 303 -3.65 -13.65 -10.35
N THR A 304 -4.59 -14.52 -10.65
CA THR A 304 -5.98 -14.12 -10.91
C THR A 304 -6.62 -13.59 -9.62
N LEU A 305 -7.63 -12.71 -9.78
CA LEU A 305 -8.37 -12.20 -8.63
C LEU A 305 -8.97 -13.34 -7.78
N GLU A 306 -9.54 -14.36 -8.43
CA GLU A 306 -10.15 -15.49 -7.74
C GLU A 306 -9.12 -16.28 -6.91
N GLU A 307 -7.94 -16.54 -7.46
CA GLU A 307 -6.85 -17.22 -6.75
C GLU A 307 -6.38 -16.40 -5.55
N GLY A 308 -6.09 -15.12 -5.72
CA GLY A 308 -5.69 -14.24 -4.65
C GLY A 308 -6.75 -14.10 -3.54
N LEU A 309 -8.04 -14.09 -3.92
CA LEU A 309 -9.14 -14.09 -2.96
C LEU A 309 -9.21 -15.40 -2.16
N ARG A 310 -8.96 -16.57 -2.79
CA ARG A 310 -8.91 -17.86 -2.07
C ARG A 310 -7.77 -17.89 -1.04
N ILE A 311 -6.59 -17.39 -1.43
CA ILE A 311 -5.43 -17.29 -0.53
C ILE A 311 -5.74 -16.34 0.63
N SER A 312 -6.28 -15.16 0.32
CA SER A 312 -6.65 -14.16 1.33
C SER A 312 -7.72 -14.68 2.29
N LYS A 313 -8.80 -15.30 1.76
CA LYS A 313 -9.85 -15.94 2.57
C LYS A 313 -9.25 -16.92 3.57
N LYS A 314 -8.41 -17.85 3.11
CA LYS A 314 -7.80 -18.86 3.97
C LYS A 314 -7.09 -18.19 5.15
N TRP A 315 -6.23 -17.21 4.84
CA TRP A 315 -5.46 -16.54 5.88
C TRP A 315 -6.35 -15.81 6.89
N TYR A 316 -7.34 -15.00 6.43
CA TYR A 316 -8.19 -14.22 7.32
C TYR A 316 -9.10 -15.08 8.21
N VAL A 317 -9.62 -16.18 7.69
CA VAL A 317 -10.45 -17.11 8.46
C VAL A 317 -9.63 -17.84 9.52
N GLU A 318 -8.41 -18.28 9.16
CA GLU A 318 -7.50 -18.98 10.09
C GLU A 318 -6.89 -18.05 11.15
N ASN A 319 -6.81 -16.73 10.90
CA ASN A 319 -6.12 -15.76 11.75
C ASN A 319 -7.04 -14.69 12.36
N LYS A 320 -8.34 -14.94 12.49
CA LYS A 320 -9.30 -13.99 13.08
C LYS A 320 -8.88 -13.46 14.46
N ASN A 321 -8.21 -14.28 15.24
CA ASN A 321 -7.69 -13.95 16.57
C ASN A 321 -6.62 -12.86 16.56
N LEU A 322 -5.98 -12.59 15.41
CA LEU A 322 -5.00 -11.51 15.25
C LEU A 322 -5.65 -10.14 14.98
N LYS A 323 -6.97 -10.10 14.78
CA LYS A 323 -7.68 -8.82 14.60
C LYS A 323 -7.58 -8.00 15.89
N PRO A 324 -7.08 -6.75 15.84
CA PRO A 324 -7.03 -5.90 17.02
C PRO A 324 -8.41 -5.77 17.65
N SER A 325 -8.48 -5.90 18.99
CA SER A 325 -9.72 -5.57 19.71
C SER A 325 -10.01 -4.08 19.55
N ALA A 326 -11.29 -3.70 19.44
CA ALA A 326 -11.71 -2.31 19.30
C ALA A 326 -11.18 -1.36 20.41
N ALA A 327 -10.68 -1.90 21.52
CA ALA A 327 -10.12 -1.16 22.65
C ALA A 327 -8.65 -0.70 22.48
N HIS A 328 -7.93 -1.15 21.45
CA HIS A 328 -6.49 -0.84 21.24
C HIS A 328 -6.22 -0.03 19.97
N SER A 329 -7.22 0.63 19.43
CA SER A 329 -7.09 1.54 18.27
C SER A 329 -7.05 3.01 18.74
N THR A 330 -6.24 3.29 19.76
CA THR A 330 -5.92 4.66 20.19
C THR A 330 -4.53 5.06 19.72
#